data_34ca4f76cd660255eea81bda16411785
#
_entry.id   34ca4f76cd660255eea81bda16411785
#
_cell.length_a   1.000
_cell.length_b   1.000
_cell.length_c   1.000
_cell.angle_alpha   90.00
_cell.angle_beta   90.00
_cell.angle_gamma   90.00
#
_symmetry.space_group_name_H-M   'P 1'
#
loop_
_entity.id
_entity.type
_entity.pdbx_description
1 polymer ?
#
loop_
_entity_poly.entity_id
_entity_poly.type
_entity_poly.pdbx_seq_one_letter_code
_entity_poly.pdbx_strand_id
1 'polypeptide(L)'
;MKLIEEILEYSNIMSAVQRVKSNKGASGIDNMSVDEIDSYIKDNYETIVNNIKERKYQPLPVRRVYIPKSNGKLRPLGIPTVVDRVIQQAIAQILVPIYEPIFSDYSFGFRPERDCHKAMDKALEYINDGYDFIIDFDIKKYFDTVNHDKLISILREHVFDSDTLHLIRLFLKAGIMEDGLISPSEEGVPQGGPLSPILSNIYLDKLDKELESRGLRFVRYADDFDIFVKSRKSAKRVKESIIWWLERKLFLEVSEEKTVITKPNGSEFLGFTYWKSKDN
;
A
#
# COMPACT_ATOMS: atom_id res chain seq x y z
N MET A 1 -13.77 -10.23 -21.64
CA MET A 1 -12.82 -9.13 -21.96
C MET A 1 -11.57 -9.36 -21.12
N LYS A 2 -10.38 -9.17 -21.65
CA LYS A 2 -9.16 -9.24 -20.83
C LYS A 2 -9.12 -8.05 -19.86
N LEU A 3 -8.55 -8.22 -18.67
CA LEU A 3 -8.49 -7.16 -17.67
C LEU A 3 -7.73 -5.93 -18.19
N ILE A 4 -6.67 -6.13 -18.97
CA ILE A 4 -5.94 -5.04 -19.61
C ILE A 4 -6.84 -4.19 -20.55
N GLU A 5 -7.82 -4.80 -21.21
CA GLU A 5 -8.75 -4.08 -22.09
C GLU A 5 -9.68 -3.17 -21.28
N GLU A 6 -10.15 -3.64 -20.10
CA GLU A 6 -10.95 -2.84 -19.18
C GLU A 6 -10.14 -1.67 -18.58
N ILE A 7 -8.89 -1.92 -18.19
CA ILE A 7 -7.96 -0.90 -17.70
C ILE A 7 -7.77 0.20 -18.72
N LEU A 8 -7.58 -0.19 -19.99
CA LEU A 8 -7.27 0.72 -21.10
C LEU A 8 -8.51 1.30 -21.78
N GLU A 9 -9.73 0.96 -21.34
CA GLU A 9 -10.94 1.55 -21.89
C GLU A 9 -10.92 3.08 -21.73
N TYR A 10 -11.33 3.79 -22.78
CA TYR A 10 -11.29 5.26 -22.80
C TYR A 10 -12.03 5.89 -21.61
N SER A 11 -13.19 5.36 -21.27
CA SER A 11 -13.98 5.81 -20.11
C SER A 11 -13.20 5.66 -18.79
N ASN A 12 -12.50 4.54 -18.59
CA ASN A 12 -11.69 4.29 -17.41
C ASN A 12 -10.46 5.22 -17.34
N ILE A 13 -9.77 5.40 -18.48
CA ILE A 13 -8.64 6.33 -18.58
C ILE A 13 -9.09 7.77 -18.28
N MET A 14 -10.22 8.23 -18.84
CA MET A 14 -10.72 9.58 -18.58
C MET A 14 -11.17 9.77 -17.11
N SER A 15 -11.75 8.75 -16.49
CA SER A 15 -12.02 8.75 -15.05
C SER A 15 -10.71 8.88 -14.24
N ALA A 16 -9.67 8.15 -14.63
CA ALA A 16 -8.35 8.24 -14.00
C ALA A 16 -7.72 9.64 -14.15
N VAL A 17 -7.86 10.26 -15.33
CA VAL A 17 -7.42 11.65 -15.58
C VAL A 17 -8.08 12.61 -14.58
N GLN A 18 -9.41 12.53 -14.42
CA GLN A 18 -10.14 13.40 -13.49
C GLN A 18 -9.67 13.19 -12.04
N ARG A 19 -9.43 11.95 -11.64
CA ARG A 19 -8.92 11.62 -10.30
C ARG A 19 -7.52 12.18 -10.07
N VAL A 20 -6.61 12.03 -11.03
CA VAL A 20 -5.25 12.56 -10.94
C VAL A 20 -5.25 14.09 -10.88
N LYS A 21 -6.09 14.76 -11.68
CA LYS A 21 -6.25 16.22 -11.63
C LYS A 21 -6.76 16.72 -10.30
N SER A 22 -7.78 16.06 -9.75
CA SER A 22 -8.38 16.48 -8.47
C SER A 22 -7.38 16.45 -7.31
N ASN A 23 -6.35 15.60 -7.39
CA ASN A 23 -5.29 15.50 -6.38
C ASN A 23 -4.23 16.63 -6.48
N LYS A 24 -4.22 17.43 -7.55
CA LYS A 24 -3.30 18.57 -7.75
C LYS A 24 -1.83 18.26 -7.43
N GLY A 25 -1.37 17.06 -7.77
CA GLY A 25 -0.03 16.61 -7.43
C GLY A 25 1.06 17.29 -8.28
N ALA A 26 2.28 17.37 -7.74
CA ALA A 26 3.43 17.96 -8.43
C ALA A 26 3.82 17.17 -9.70
N SER A 27 4.56 17.81 -10.61
CA SER A 27 5.10 17.21 -11.84
C SER A 27 6.12 16.11 -11.53
N GLY A 28 6.22 15.12 -12.42
CA GLY A 28 7.29 14.13 -12.43
C GLY A 28 8.62 14.66 -12.96
N ILE A 29 9.43 13.76 -13.51
CA ILE A 29 10.74 14.10 -14.12
C ILE A 29 10.62 14.82 -15.45
N ASP A 30 9.47 14.68 -16.13
CA ASP A 30 9.13 15.30 -17.43
C ASP A 30 8.63 16.74 -17.31
N ASN A 31 8.43 17.22 -16.06
CA ASN A 31 7.88 18.53 -15.73
C ASN A 31 6.45 18.80 -16.24
N MET A 32 5.75 17.81 -16.79
CA MET A 32 4.35 17.95 -17.19
C MET A 32 3.49 18.27 -15.97
N SER A 33 2.64 19.29 -16.07
CA SER A 33 1.67 19.63 -15.02
C SER A 33 0.38 18.80 -15.14
N VAL A 34 -0.39 18.73 -14.07
CA VAL A 34 -1.70 18.04 -14.09
C VAL A 34 -2.73 18.76 -14.96
N ASP A 35 -2.53 20.03 -15.28
CA ASP A 35 -3.46 20.81 -16.13
C ASP A 35 -3.32 20.46 -17.61
N GLU A 36 -2.15 19.97 -18.03
CA GLU A 36 -1.87 19.58 -19.41
C GLU A 36 -2.39 18.19 -19.78
N ILE A 37 -2.75 17.36 -18.79
CA ILE A 37 -3.01 15.93 -19.00
C ILE A 37 -4.24 15.65 -19.87
N ASP A 38 -5.30 16.47 -19.81
CA ASP A 38 -6.52 16.28 -20.62
C ASP A 38 -6.23 16.33 -22.11
N SER A 39 -5.52 17.39 -22.56
CA SER A 39 -5.14 17.54 -23.96
C SER A 39 -4.15 16.45 -24.37
N TYR A 40 -3.15 16.21 -23.54
CA TYR A 40 -2.15 15.18 -23.81
C TYR A 40 -2.77 13.79 -24.01
N ILE A 41 -3.67 13.36 -23.13
CA ILE A 41 -4.33 12.06 -23.25
C ILE A 41 -5.24 12.02 -24.50
N LYS A 42 -6.00 13.08 -24.81
CA LYS A 42 -6.82 13.12 -26.04
C LYS A 42 -6.00 12.93 -27.30
N ASP A 43 -4.85 13.57 -27.36
CA ASP A 43 -3.99 13.54 -28.55
C ASP A 43 -3.16 12.25 -28.66
N ASN A 44 -2.86 11.59 -27.53
CA ASN A 44 -1.94 10.46 -27.47
C ASN A 44 -2.58 9.14 -27.03
N TYR A 45 -3.90 9.09 -26.77
CA TYR A 45 -4.57 7.92 -26.21
C TYR A 45 -4.29 6.64 -27.01
N GLU A 46 -4.52 6.65 -28.32
CA GLU A 46 -4.30 5.49 -29.18
C GLU A 46 -2.83 5.00 -29.14
N THR A 47 -1.89 5.95 -29.13
CA THR A 47 -0.46 5.64 -29.04
C THR A 47 -0.09 4.99 -27.71
N ILE A 48 -0.62 5.50 -26.59
CA ILE A 48 -0.39 4.94 -25.26
C ILE A 48 -0.98 3.53 -25.18
N VAL A 49 -2.24 3.36 -25.60
CA VAL A 49 -2.94 2.06 -25.60
C VAL A 49 -2.20 1.02 -26.44
N ASN A 50 -1.78 1.40 -27.67
CA ASN A 50 -1.05 0.50 -28.56
C ASN A 50 0.31 0.12 -27.96
N ASN A 51 1.05 1.06 -27.40
CA ASN A 51 2.33 0.80 -26.75
C ASN A 51 2.18 -0.17 -25.57
N ILE A 52 1.10 -0.05 -24.78
CA ILE A 52 0.86 -0.98 -23.66
C ILE A 52 0.50 -2.36 -24.20
N LYS A 53 -0.42 -2.48 -25.17
CA LYS A 53 -0.83 -3.73 -25.79
C LYS A 53 0.32 -4.49 -26.48
N GLU A 54 1.23 -3.73 -27.09
CA GLU A 54 2.43 -4.26 -27.76
C GLU A 54 3.62 -4.46 -26.81
N ARG A 55 3.44 -4.22 -25.49
CA ARG A 55 4.49 -4.28 -24.46
C ARG A 55 5.70 -3.36 -24.72
N LYS A 56 5.47 -2.27 -25.41
CA LYS A 56 6.48 -1.23 -25.72
C LYS A 56 6.46 -0.07 -24.72
N TYR A 57 5.41 0.02 -23.91
CA TYR A 57 5.29 1.07 -22.89
C TYR A 57 6.40 0.93 -21.85
N GLN A 58 7.07 2.03 -21.56
CA GLN A 58 8.12 2.11 -20.54
C GLN A 58 7.78 3.24 -19.58
N PRO A 59 7.39 2.95 -18.33
CA PRO A 59 7.23 3.97 -17.30
C PRO A 59 8.53 4.73 -17.09
N LEU A 60 8.43 6.03 -16.85
CA LEU A 60 9.58 6.85 -16.51
C LEU A 60 9.94 6.68 -15.02
N PRO A 61 11.23 6.86 -14.65
CA PRO A 61 11.64 6.84 -13.25
C PRO A 61 10.85 7.85 -12.42
N VAL A 62 10.56 7.50 -11.15
CA VAL A 62 9.92 8.43 -10.23
C VAL A 62 10.92 9.48 -9.75
N ARG A 63 10.50 10.74 -9.65
CA ARG A 63 11.30 11.82 -9.09
C ARG A 63 11.33 11.73 -7.58
N ARG A 64 12.50 11.56 -6.99
CA ARG A 64 12.69 11.52 -5.54
C ARG A 64 12.49 12.91 -4.94
N VAL A 65 11.68 12.97 -3.87
CA VAL A 65 11.54 14.15 -3.01
C VAL A 65 11.51 13.70 -1.55
N TYR A 66 11.84 14.61 -0.64
CA TYR A 66 11.86 14.33 0.78
C TYR A 66 10.84 15.22 1.51
N ILE A 67 9.99 14.60 2.32
CA ILE A 67 8.99 15.30 3.15
C ILE A 67 9.36 15.13 4.63
N PRO A 68 9.39 16.22 5.43
CA PRO A 68 9.65 16.13 6.86
C PRO A 68 8.55 15.32 7.59
N LYS A 69 8.99 14.40 8.46
CA LYS A 69 8.11 13.73 9.43
C LYS A 69 7.98 14.59 10.69
N SER A 70 6.98 14.32 11.55
CA SER A 70 6.78 14.99 12.84
C SER A 70 8.00 14.89 13.78
N ASN A 71 8.79 13.83 13.66
CA ASN A 71 10.01 13.62 14.45
C ASN A 71 11.29 14.23 13.83
N GLY A 72 11.16 15.10 12.82
CA GLY A 72 12.27 15.75 12.13
C GLY A 72 13.04 14.89 11.12
N LYS A 73 12.75 13.58 11.01
CA LYS A 73 13.31 12.72 9.97
C LYS A 73 12.63 12.99 8.63
N LEU A 74 13.31 12.66 7.53
CA LEU A 74 12.77 12.81 6.19
C LEU A 74 12.10 11.50 5.74
N ARG A 75 10.93 11.63 5.07
CA ARG A 75 10.28 10.51 4.35
C ARG A 75 10.58 10.67 2.87
N PRO A 76 11.25 9.71 2.24
CA PRO A 76 11.42 9.72 0.80
C PRO A 76 10.08 9.41 0.10
N LEU A 77 9.74 10.21 -0.91
CA LEU A 77 8.61 9.96 -1.81
C LEU A 77 9.12 9.90 -3.25
N GLY A 78 8.46 9.11 -4.09
CA GLY A 78 8.68 9.08 -5.52
C GLY A 78 7.48 9.68 -6.25
N ILE A 79 7.69 10.73 -7.03
CA ILE A 79 6.64 11.36 -7.83
C ILE A 79 6.71 10.80 -9.26
N PRO A 80 5.77 9.94 -9.70
CA PRO A 80 5.68 9.49 -11.08
C PRO A 80 5.28 10.65 -12.01
N THR A 81 5.52 10.51 -13.31
CA THR A 81 4.98 11.45 -14.31
C THR A 81 3.45 11.47 -14.26
N VAL A 82 2.85 12.54 -14.79
CA VAL A 82 1.38 12.64 -14.74
C VAL A 82 0.72 11.55 -15.58
N VAL A 83 1.31 11.19 -16.72
CA VAL A 83 0.86 10.08 -17.59
C VAL A 83 0.94 8.75 -16.85
N ASP A 84 2.07 8.45 -16.19
CA ASP A 84 2.24 7.23 -15.41
C ASP A 84 1.21 7.16 -14.26
N ARG A 85 0.94 8.29 -13.59
CA ARG A 85 -0.12 8.35 -12.57
C ARG A 85 -1.50 8.04 -13.11
N VAL A 86 -1.84 8.49 -14.31
CA VAL A 86 -3.12 8.18 -14.97
C VAL A 86 -3.23 6.68 -15.22
N ILE A 87 -2.19 6.05 -15.77
CA ILE A 87 -2.21 4.61 -16.05
C ILE A 87 -2.27 3.81 -14.73
N GLN A 88 -1.48 4.19 -13.72
CA GLN A 88 -1.52 3.58 -12.40
C GLN A 88 -2.90 3.71 -11.75
N GLN A 89 -3.54 4.89 -11.88
CA GLN A 89 -4.90 5.13 -11.38
C GLN A 89 -5.92 4.27 -12.11
N ALA A 90 -5.80 4.13 -13.44
CA ALA A 90 -6.67 3.28 -14.24
C ALA A 90 -6.56 1.80 -13.82
N ILE A 91 -5.35 1.31 -13.53
CA ILE A 91 -5.13 -0.03 -12.98
C ILE A 91 -5.81 -0.16 -11.60
N ALA A 92 -5.57 0.81 -10.72
CA ALA A 92 -6.11 0.78 -9.35
C ALA A 92 -7.66 0.75 -9.34
N GLN A 93 -8.32 1.51 -10.22
CA GLN A 93 -9.78 1.53 -10.35
C GLN A 93 -10.39 0.15 -10.69
N ILE A 94 -9.67 -0.66 -11.46
CA ILE A 94 -10.11 -2.00 -11.82
C ILE A 94 -9.71 -3.04 -10.76
N LEU A 95 -8.56 -2.88 -10.10
CA LEU A 95 -8.14 -3.80 -9.04
C LEU A 95 -8.96 -3.66 -7.75
N VAL A 96 -9.32 -2.43 -7.36
CA VAL A 96 -10.05 -2.19 -6.10
C VAL A 96 -11.35 -3.01 -6.02
N PRO A 97 -12.27 -3.00 -7.00
CA PRO A 97 -13.48 -3.82 -6.94
C PRO A 97 -13.24 -5.34 -6.88
N ILE A 98 -12.11 -5.82 -7.42
CA ILE A 98 -11.73 -7.25 -7.39
C ILE A 98 -11.28 -7.64 -5.98
N TYR A 99 -10.47 -6.80 -5.33
CA TYR A 99 -9.84 -7.14 -4.06
C TYR A 99 -10.62 -6.67 -2.82
N GLU A 100 -11.45 -5.63 -2.93
CA GLU A 100 -12.22 -5.12 -1.78
C GLU A 100 -13.08 -6.19 -1.08
N PRO A 101 -13.77 -7.10 -1.79
CA PRO A 101 -14.50 -8.19 -1.16
C PRO A 101 -13.61 -9.29 -0.52
N ILE A 102 -12.32 -9.33 -0.87
CA ILE A 102 -11.37 -10.34 -0.41
C ILE A 102 -10.69 -9.89 0.88
N PHE A 103 -10.42 -8.60 1.01
CA PHE A 103 -9.68 -8.03 2.14
C PHE A 103 -10.37 -8.28 3.49
N SER A 104 -9.55 -8.48 4.51
CA SER A 104 -10.00 -8.62 5.89
C SER A 104 -10.84 -7.42 6.34
N ASP A 105 -11.86 -7.69 7.15
CA ASP A 105 -12.65 -6.63 7.81
C ASP A 105 -11.85 -5.85 8.85
N TYR A 106 -10.71 -6.34 9.27
CA TYR A 106 -9.82 -5.72 10.24
C TYR A 106 -8.69 -4.89 9.60
N SER A 107 -8.71 -4.73 8.26
CA SER A 107 -7.84 -3.85 7.49
C SER A 107 -8.58 -2.58 7.08
N PHE A 108 -8.05 -1.40 7.43
CA PHE A 108 -8.74 -0.12 7.29
C PHE A 108 -8.03 0.88 6.37
N GLY A 109 -6.70 0.85 6.29
CA GLY A 109 -5.94 1.83 5.52
C GLY A 109 -6.12 1.71 4.01
N PHE A 110 -6.21 2.84 3.31
CA PHE A 110 -6.30 2.92 1.85
C PHE A 110 -7.49 2.21 1.21
N ARG A 111 -8.57 2.01 1.94
CA ARG A 111 -9.77 1.32 1.47
C ARG A 111 -10.97 2.25 1.40
N PRO A 112 -11.90 2.04 0.43
CA PRO A 112 -13.15 2.81 0.37
C PRO A 112 -13.94 2.69 1.67
N GLU A 113 -14.57 3.78 2.10
CA GLU A 113 -15.45 3.84 3.26
C GLU A 113 -14.83 3.42 4.60
N ARG A 114 -13.50 3.27 4.66
CA ARG A 114 -12.74 2.96 5.88
C ARG A 114 -11.77 4.08 6.21
N ASP A 115 -11.59 4.33 7.50
CA ASP A 115 -10.76 5.43 8.02
C ASP A 115 -10.07 5.04 9.34
N CYS A 116 -9.25 5.94 9.86
CA CYS A 116 -8.52 5.73 11.12
C CYS A 116 -9.46 5.65 12.33
N HIS A 117 -10.61 6.35 12.32
CA HIS A 117 -11.55 6.30 13.43
C HIS A 117 -12.20 4.92 13.55
N LYS A 118 -12.62 4.33 12.42
CA LYS A 118 -13.16 2.96 12.41
C LYS A 118 -12.13 1.93 12.85
N ALA A 119 -10.84 2.14 12.53
CA ALA A 119 -9.75 1.31 13.02
C ALA A 119 -9.62 1.43 14.56
N MET A 120 -9.68 2.65 15.07
CA MET A 120 -9.65 2.92 16.51
C MET A 120 -10.86 2.34 17.25
N ASP A 121 -12.07 2.49 16.71
CA ASP A 121 -13.29 1.90 17.29
C ASP A 121 -13.15 0.39 17.44
N LYS A 122 -12.60 -0.28 16.43
CA LYS A 122 -12.36 -1.73 16.46
C LYS A 122 -11.30 -2.12 17.49
N ALA A 123 -10.24 -1.34 17.63
CA ALA A 123 -9.22 -1.55 18.64
C ALA A 123 -9.78 -1.38 20.07
N LEU A 124 -10.61 -0.36 20.29
CA LEU A 124 -11.29 -0.11 21.55
C LEU A 124 -12.27 -1.25 21.92
N GLU A 125 -12.98 -1.81 20.93
CA GLU A 125 -13.83 -2.99 21.14
C GLU A 125 -13.01 -4.15 21.74
N TYR A 126 -11.84 -4.48 21.18
CA TYR A 126 -10.98 -5.54 21.71
C TYR A 126 -10.45 -5.23 23.12
N ILE A 127 -10.06 -3.99 23.38
CA ILE A 127 -9.61 -3.58 24.72
C ILE A 127 -10.73 -3.74 25.76
N ASN A 128 -11.97 -3.35 25.39
CA ASN A 128 -13.15 -3.49 26.26
C ASN A 128 -13.52 -4.96 26.50
N ASP A 129 -13.25 -5.85 25.54
CA ASP A 129 -13.41 -7.31 25.65
C ASP A 129 -12.31 -7.99 26.49
N GLY A 130 -11.42 -7.20 27.13
CA GLY A 130 -10.39 -7.70 28.04
C GLY A 130 -9.10 -8.18 27.36
N TYR A 131 -8.81 -7.72 26.15
CA TYR A 131 -7.52 -7.93 25.51
C TYR A 131 -6.54 -6.84 25.99
N ASP A 132 -5.95 -7.04 27.16
CA ASP A 132 -5.17 -6.04 27.91
C ASP A 132 -3.70 -5.94 27.48
N PHE A 133 -3.27 -6.65 26.46
CA PHE A 133 -1.92 -6.55 25.91
C PHE A 133 -1.97 -6.33 24.41
N ILE A 134 -1.27 -5.30 23.98
CA ILE A 134 -1.15 -4.88 22.58
C ILE A 134 0.27 -5.17 22.11
N ILE A 135 0.39 -5.78 20.95
CA ILE A 135 1.65 -5.94 20.25
C ILE A 135 1.60 -5.00 19.06
N ASP A 136 2.31 -3.89 19.17
CA ASP A 136 2.47 -2.91 18.12
C ASP A 136 3.65 -3.33 17.24
N PHE A 137 3.40 -3.53 15.93
CA PHE A 137 4.37 -4.00 14.96
C PHE A 137 4.84 -2.87 14.05
N ASP A 138 6.15 -2.71 13.92
CA ASP A 138 6.79 -1.81 12.94
C ASP A 138 7.56 -2.66 11.90
N ILE A 139 7.08 -2.64 10.65
CA ILE A 139 7.78 -3.28 9.52
C ILE A 139 8.84 -2.30 9.01
N LYS A 140 10.11 -2.76 8.96
CA LYS A 140 11.21 -1.92 8.50
C LYS A 140 11.04 -1.51 7.05
N LYS A 141 10.93 -0.19 6.80
CA LYS A 141 10.91 0.38 5.46
C LYS A 141 9.97 -0.37 4.50
N TYR A 142 8.79 -0.73 4.96
CA TYR A 142 7.86 -1.61 4.26
C TYR A 142 7.78 -1.33 2.75
N PHE A 143 7.49 -0.08 2.35
CA PHE A 143 7.36 0.28 0.94
C PHE A 143 8.65 0.11 0.14
N ASP A 144 9.81 0.16 0.78
CA ASP A 144 11.12 0.03 0.11
C ASP A 144 11.57 -1.43 -0.01
N THR A 145 10.92 -2.38 0.69
CA THR A 145 11.38 -3.78 0.81
C THR A 145 10.39 -4.82 0.29
N VAL A 146 9.25 -4.41 -0.27
CA VAL A 146 8.28 -5.33 -0.88
C VAL A 146 8.93 -6.11 -2.02
N ASN A 147 8.95 -7.44 -1.90
CA ASN A 147 9.51 -8.31 -2.94
C ASN A 147 8.60 -8.34 -4.17
N HIS A 148 9.11 -7.92 -5.33
CA HIS A 148 8.34 -7.83 -6.58
C HIS A 148 7.81 -9.18 -7.04
N ASP A 149 8.61 -10.24 -6.99
CA ASP A 149 8.20 -11.57 -7.46
C ASP A 149 7.11 -12.16 -6.57
N LYS A 150 7.24 -11.96 -5.25
CA LYS A 150 6.22 -12.35 -4.29
C LYS A 150 4.92 -11.59 -4.52
N LEU A 151 4.97 -10.27 -4.72
CA LEU A 151 3.79 -9.45 -5.02
C LEU A 151 3.09 -9.92 -6.31
N ILE A 152 3.84 -10.13 -7.39
CA ILE A 152 3.29 -10.63 -8.65
C ILE A 152 2.69 -12.05 -8.48
N SER A 153 3.31 -12.90 -7.65
CA SER A 153 2.76 -14.22 -7.32
C SER A 153 1.42 -14.13 -6.58
N ILE A 154 1.29 -13.19 -5.64
CA ILE A 154 0.03 -12.94 -4.91
C ILE A 154 -1.04 -12.38 -5.86
N LEU A 155 -0.68 -11.42 -6.71
CA LEU A 155 -1.60 -10.87 -7.72
C LEU A 155 -2.18 -11.96 -8.64
N ARG A 156 -1.36 -12.95 -9.04
CA ARG A 156 -1.79 -14.07 -9.91
C ARG A 156 -2.89 -14.94 -9.32
N GLU A 157 -3.16 -14.88 -8.05
CA GLU A 157 -4.25 -15.64 -7.43
C GLU A 157 -5.63 -15.14 -7.91
N HIS A 158 -5.73 -13.86 -8.30
CA HIS A 158 -6.98 -13.22 -8.72
C HIS A 158 -6.88 -12.50 -10.07
N VAL A 159 -5.67 -12.19 -10.54
CA VAL A 159 -5.40 -11.53 -11.81
C VAL A 159 -4.71 -12.53 -12.76
N PHE A 160 -5.47 -13.09 -13.71
CA PHE A 160 -4.96 -14.10 -14.64
C PHE A 160 -4.43 -13.50 -15.95
N ASP A 161 -4.62 -12.22 -16.16
CA ASP A 161 -4.17 -11.50 -17.35
C ASP A 161 -2.68 -11.16 -17.27
N SER A 162 -1.90 -11.81 -18.14
CA SER A 162 -0.44 -11.62 -18.17
C SER A 162 -0.01 -10.23 -18.60
N ASP A 163 -0.83 -9.52 -19.38
CA ASP A 163 -0.49 -8.18 -19.87
C ASP A 163 -0.67 -7.15 -18.74
N THR A 164 -1.72 -7.31 -17.93
CA THR A 164 -1.92 -6.52 -16.70
C THR A 164 -0.77 -6.74 -15.70
N LEU A 165 -0.39 -8.00 -15.45
CA LEU A 165 0.72 -8.30 -14.52
C LEU A 165 2.05 -7.77 -15.05
N HIS A 166 2.26 -7.82 -16.36
CA HIS A 166 3.45 -7.24 -16.99
C HIS A 166 3.51 -5.73 -16.78
N LEU A 167 2.40 -5.01 -17.03
CA LEU A 167 2.32 -3.57 -16.84
C LEU A 167 2.56 -3.16 -15.37
N ILE A 168 1.97 -3.89 -14.41
CA ILE A 168 2.23 -3.65 -12.99
C ILE A 168 3.73 -3.84 -12.68
N ARG A 169 4.34 -4.90 -13.20
CA ARG A 169 5.78 -5.16 -13.00
C ARG A 169 6.65 -4.05 -13.58
N LEU A 170 6.28 -3.45 -14.72
CA LEU A 170 7.00 -2.30 -15.27
C LEU A 170 6.97 -1.10 -14.32
N PHE A 171 5.82 -0.79 -13.71
CA PHE A 171 5.73 0.28 -12.70
C PHE A 171 6.56 0.00 -11.44
N LEU A 172 6.62 -1.24 -10.99
CA LEU A 172 7.48 -1.63 -9.86
C LEU A 172 8.97 -1.43 -10.17
N LYS A 173 9.36 -1.61 -11.44
CA LYS A 173 10.75 -1.52 -11.91
C LYS A 173 11.12 -0.17 -12.54
N ALA A 174 10.23 0.81 -12.53
CA ALA A 174 10.45 2.09 -13.22
C ALA A 174 11.71 2.86 -12.79
N GLY A 175 12.27 2.53 -11.63
CA GLY A 175 13.45 3.19 -11.10
C GLY A 175 13.14 4.51 -10.39
N ILE A 176 14.20 5.08 -9.83
CA ILE A 176 14.13 6.32 -9.04
C ILE A 176 15.17 7.28 -9.59
N MET A 177 14.76 8.52 -9.88
CA MET A 177 15.66 9.61 -10.24
C MET A 177 15.88 10.50 -9.01
N GLU A 178 17.14 10.63 -8.60
CA GLU A 178 17.59 11.49 -7.51
C GLU A 178 18.84 12.24 -7.96
N ASP A 179 18.87 13.56 -7.85
CA ASP A 179 19.98 14.44 -8.24
C ASP A 179 20.51 14.19 -9.68
N GLY A 180 19.58 13.88 -10.60
CA GLY A 180 19.89 13.61 -12.00
C GLY A 180 20.42 12.19 -12.30
N LEU A 181 20.56 11.35 -11.29
CA LEU A 181 20.98 9.95 -11.42
C LEU A 181 19.77 9.01 -11.34
N ILE A 182 19.73 8.02 -12.22
CA ILE A 182 18.68 6.99 -12.22
C ILE A 182 19.23 5.74 -11.58
N SER A 183 18.54 5.29 -10.53
CA SER A 183 18.81 4.00 -9.86
C SER A 183 17.69 3.01 -10.20
N PRO A 184 18.01 1.75 -10.53
CA PRO A 184 17.00 0.71 -10.74
C PRO A 184 16.27 0.41 -9.45
N SER A 185 15.00 -0.03 -9.55
CA SER A 185 14.22 -0.54 -8.44
C SER A 185 14.09 -2.06 -8.58
N GLU A 186 14.77 -2.81 -7.73
CA GLU A 186 14.73 -4.28 -7.73
C GLU A 186 13.72 -4.83 -6.74
N GLU A 187 13.39 -4.01 -5.73
CA GLU A 187 12.39 -4.28 -4.70
C GLU A 187 11.66 -2.98 -4.33
N GLY A 188 10.59 -3.11 -3.55
CA GLY A 188 9.80 -1.99 -3.07
C GLY A 188 8.67 -1.57 -4.00
N VAL A 189 7.76 -0.81 -3.43
CA VAL A 189 6.64 -0.17 -4.13
C VAL A 189 6.81 1.33 -3.99
N PRO A 190 6.95 2.09 -5.09
CA PRO A 190 7.22 3.53 -5.02
C PRO A 190 6.17 4.27 -4.20
N GLN A 191 6.57 4.93 -3.11
CA GLN A 191 5.67 5.76 -2.31
C GLN A 191 5.31 7.03 -3.10
N GLY A 192 4.01 7.24 -3.38
CA GLY A 192 3.51 8.45 -4.03
C GLY A 192 2.74 8.21 -5.33
N GLY A 193 2.75 7.01 -5.88
CA GLY A 193 1.90 6.63 -7.01
C GLY A 193 0.52 6.12 -6.58
N PRO A 194 -0.53 6.30 -7.42
CA PRO A 194 -1.90 5.84 -7.10
C PRO A 194 -2.05 4.32 -6.96
N LEU A 195 -1.14 3.54 -7.56
CA LEU A 195 -1.18 2.07 -7.53
C LEU A 195 -0.63 1.49 -6.22
N SER A 196 0.29 2.20 -5.56
CA SER A 196 1.00 1.69 -4.38
C SER A 196 0.09 1.32 -3.20
N PRO A 197 -0.97 2.08 -2.87
CA PRO A 197 -1.87 1.73 -1.77
C PRO A 197 -2.58 0.39 -1.95
N ILE A 198 -3.13 0.12 -3.14
CA ILE A 198 -3.83 -1.15 -3.40
C ILE A 198 -2.84 -2.33 -3.43
N LEU A 199 -1.65 -2.16 -4.03
CA LEU A 199 -0.62 -3.20 -4.03
C LEU A 199 -0.13 -3.53 -2.62
N SER A 200 0.01 -2.51 -1.76
CA SER A 200 0.32 -2.66 -0.34
C SER A 200 -0.72 -3.53 0.38
N ASN A 201 -2.00 -3.23 0.20
CA ASN A 201 -3.07 -4.00 0.81
C ASN A 201 -3.13 -5.44 0.28
N ILE A 202 -2.95 -5.65 -1.03
CA ILE A 202 -2.89 -6.99 -1.64
C ILE A 202 -1.74 -7.82 -1.03
N TYR A 203 -0.58 -7.22 -0.82
CA TYR A 203 0.56 -7.92 -0.22
C TYR A 203 0.31 -8.29 1.24
N LEU A 204 -0.19 -7.34 2.04
CA LEU A 204 -0.44 -7.53 3.46
C LEU A 204 -1.73 -8.29 3.79
N ASP A 205 -2.64 -8.48 2.83
CA ASP A 205 -3.79 -9.37 3.02
C ASP A 205 -3.36 -10.80 3.38
N LYS A 206 -2.19 -11.23 2.93
CA LYS A 206 -1.61 -12.52 3.35
C LYS A 206 -1.33 -12.57 4.83
N LEU A 207 -0.87 -11.47 5.44
CA LEU A 207 -0.74 -11.35 6.89
C LEU A 207 -2.12 -11.37 7.56
N ASP A 208 -3.07 -10.60 7.05
CA ASP A 208 -4.42 -10.54 7.60
C ASP A 208 -5.05 -11.93 7.66
N LYS A 209 -4.98 -12.70 6.56
CA LYS A 209 -5.49 -14.07 6.48
C LYS A 209 -4.76 -15.03 7.44
N GLU A 210 -3.47 -14.86 7.62
CA GLU A 210 -2.71 -15.63 8.61
C GLU A 210 -3.17 -15.32 10.04
N LEU A 211 -3.35 -14.03 10.38
CA LEU A 211 -3.84 -13.61 11.69
C LEU A 211 -5.27 -14.13 11.95
N GLU A 212 -6.16 -14.05 10.97
CA GLU A 212 -7.51 -14.60 11.01
C GLU A 212 -7.50 -16.10 11.22
N SER A 213 -6.68 -16.84 10.47
CA SER A 213 -6.57 -18.31 10.56
C SER A 213 -6.13 -18.79 11.95
N ARG A 214 -5.35 -17.96 12.67
CA ARG A 214 -4.91 -18.21 14.05
C ARG A 214 -5.92 -17.74 15.11
N GLY A 215 -7.05 -17.13 14.69
CA GLY A 215 -8.05 -16.55 15.60
C GLY A 215 -7.53 -15.36 16.40
N LEU A 216 -6.51 -14.66 15.90
CA LEU A 216 -5.95 -13.48 16.56
C LEU A 216 -6.84 -12.26 16.33
N ARG A 217 -6.92 -11.39 17.34
CA ARG A 217 -7.58 -10.10 17.26
C ARG A 217 -6.55 -9.07 16.82
N PHE A 218 -6.82 -8.35 15.73
CA PHE A 218 -5.89 -7.36 15.18
C PHE A 218 -6.63 -6.23 14.50
N VAL A 219 -5.92 -5.12 14.32
CA VAL A 219 -6.34 -3.99 13.51
C VAL A 219 -5.14 -3.57 12.67
N ARG A 220 -5.32 -3.44 11.36
CA ARG A 220 -4.28 -2.96 10.45
C ARG A 220 -4.71 -1.69 9.72
N TYR A 221 -3.82 -0.73 9.65
CA TYR A 221 -3.97 0.48 8.84
C TYR A 221 -2.73 0.67 7.97
N ALA A 222 -2.82 0.30 6.68
CA ALA A 222 -1.66 0.21 5.78
C ALA A 222 -0.61 -0.78 6.31
N ASP A 223 0.60 -0.31 6.60
CA ASP A 223 1.70 -1.09 7.16
C ASP A 223 1.76 -1.09 8.70
N ASP A 224 1.02 -0.19 9.35
CA ASP A 224 0.88 -0.16 10.81
C ASP A 224 -0.18 -1.17 11.28
N PHE A 225 0.14 -2.04 12.23
CA PHE A 225 -0.84 -2.97 12.78
C PHE A 225 -0.58 -3.37 14.22
N ASP A 226 -1.67 -3.50 14.96
CA ASP A 226 -1.72 -3.94 16.35
C ASP A 226 -2.36 -5.33 16.46
N ILE A 227 -1.79 -6.19 17.29
CA ILE A 227 -2.40 -7.48 17.68
C ILE A 227 -2.76 -7.44 19.17
N PHE A 228 -3.99 -7.84 19.50
CA PHE A 228 -4.55 -7.78 20.84
C PHE A 228 -4.62 -9.17 21.46
N VAL A 229 -4.10 -9.33 22.67
CA VAL A 229 -4.08 -10.61 23.39
C VAL A 229 -4.37 -10.41 24.88
N LYS A 230 -4.80 -11.49 25.57
CA LYS A 230 -5.23 -11.42 26.99
C LYS A 230 -4.09 -11.53 28.01
N SER A 231 -2.88 -11.93 27.61
CA SER A 231 -1.78 -12.10 28.56
C SER A 231 -0.43 -11.73 27.95
N ARG A 232 0.51 -11.27 28.80
CA ARG A 232 1.88 -10.96 28.40
C ARG A 232 2.63 -12.19 27.84
N LYS A 233 2.33 -13.38 28.37
CA LYS A 233 2.92 -14.64 27.89
C LYS A 233 2.46 -14.94 26.46
N SER A 234 1.17 -14.76 26.18
CA SER A 234 0.63 -14.89 24.82
C SER A 234 1.23 -13.84 23.88
N ALA A 235 1.37 -12.58 24.33
CA ALA A 235 1.96 -11.52 23.54
C ALA A 235 3.38 -11.85 23.07
N LYS A 236 4.24 -12.32 23.95
CA LYS A 236 5.61 -12.74 23.59
C LYS A 236 5.61 -13.83 22.53
N ARG A 237 4.84 -14.91 22.75
CA ARG A 237 4.75 -16.03 21.81
C ARG A 237 4.20 -15.59 20.44
N VAL A 238 3.15 -14.76 20.42
CA VAL A 238 2.55 -14.25 19.17
C VAL A 238 3.55 -13.35 18.46
N LYS A 239 4.19 -12.41 19.16
CA LYS A 239 5.23 -11.53 18.58
C LYS A 239 6.30 -12.35 17.85
N GLU A 240 6.95 -13.29 18.52
CA GLU A 240 8.01 -14.13 17.96
C GLU A 240 7.53 -14.92 16.73
N SER A 241 6.34 -15.50 16.83
CA SER A 241 5.76 -16.31 15.76
C SER A 241 5.37 -15.49 14.52
N ILE A 242 4.88 -14.24 14.69
CA ILE A 242 4.51 -13.36 13.59
C ILE A 242 5.74 -12.75 12.94
N ILE A 243 6.77 -12.36 13.71
CA ILE A 243 8.07 -11.93 13.14
C ILE A 243 8.61 -13.03 12.24
N TRP A 244 8.74 -14.25 12.75
CA TRP A 244 9.21 -15.39 11.96
C TRP A 244 8.40 -15.59 10.68
N TRP A 245 7.07 -15.45 10.76
CA TRP A 245 6.19 -15.64 9.61
C TRP A 245 6.37 -14.52 8.56
N LEU A 246 6.43 -13.25 8.98
CA LEU A 246 6.65 -12.10 8.08
C LEU A 246 7.96 -12.24 7.31
N GLU A 247 9.05 -12.59 8.01
CA GLU A 247 10.37 -12.73 7.40
C GLU A 247 10.45 -13.92 6.42
N ARG A 248 9.82 -15.04 6.76
CA ARG A 248 9.91 -16.26 5.95
C ARG A 248 8.87 -16.37 4.84
N LYS A 249 7.71 -15.77 5.00
CA LYS A 249 6.59 -15.90 4.06
C LYS A 249 6.38 -14.68 3.20
N LEU A 250 6.64 -13.50 3.73
CA LEU A 250 6.51 -12.23 3.02
C LEU A 250 7.85 -11.53 2.78
N PHE A 251 8.97 -12.06 3.26
CA PHE A 251 10.29 -11.44 3.12
C PHE A 251 10.35 -10.01 3.65
N LEU A 252 9.57 -9.73 4.71
CA LEU A 252 9.50 -8.43 5.36
C LEU A 252 10.24 -8.46 6.68
N GLU A 253 11.22 -7.57 6.85
CA GLU A 253 11.97 -7.44 8.09
C GLU A 253 11.20 -6.60 9.11
N VAL A 254 11.13 -7.07 10.36
CA VAL A 254 10.47 -6.37 11.46
C VAL A 254 11.49 -5.59 12.28
N SER A 255 11.15 -4.37 12.70
CA SER A 255 11.95 -3.61 13.65
C SER A 255 11.75 -4.12 15.07
N GLU A 256 12.66 -4.97 15.55
CA GLU A 256 12.57 -5.51 16.92
C GLU A 256 12.58 -4.41 17.99
N GLU A 257 13.31 -3.31 17.75
CA GLU A 257 13.42 -2.17 18.65
C GLU A 257 12.09 -1.42 18.79
N LYS A 258 11.35 -1.26 17.69
CA LYS A 258 10.09 -0.53 17.67
C LYS A 258 8.87 -1.42 17.88
N THR A 259 8.99 -2.72 17.58
CA THR A 259 7.90 -3.67 17.84
C THR A 259 7.81 -3.96 19.32
N VAL A 260 6.80 -3.39 19.98
CA VAL A 260 6.69 -3.37 21.43
C VAL A 260 5.45 -4.11 21.94
N ILE A 261 5.52 -4.60 23.19
CA ILE A 261 4.37 -5.15 23.91
C ILE A 261 3.99 -4.17 25.01
N THR A 262 2.82 -3.58 24.89
CA THR A 262 2.31 -2.56 25.80
C THR A 262 0.97 -2.96 26.44
N LYS A 263 0.52 -2.17 27.40
CA LYS A 263 -0.87 -2.14 27.85
C LYS A 263 -1.59 -0.98 27.17
N PRO A 264 -2.94 -0.98 27.11
CA PRO A 264 -3.69 0.12 26.51
C PRO A 264 -3.25 1.50 26.98
N ASN A 265 -3.13 1.70 28.30
CA ASN A 265 -2.61 2.96 28.85
C ASN A 265 -1.10 3.05 28.60
N GLY A 266 -0.69 3.73 27.54
CA GLY A 266 0.70 3.90 27.10
C GLY A 266 1.00 3.34 25.72
N SER A 267 -0.02 2.85 25.02
CA SER A 267 0.06 2.52 23.59
C SER A 267 -0.50 3.64 22.75
N GLU A 268 0.12 3.91 21.62
CA GLU A 268 -0.32 4.87 20.61
C GLU A 268 -0.52 4.13 19.29
N PHE A 269 -1.65 4.38 18.62
CA PHE A 269 -1.93 3.84 17.29
C PHE A 269 -2.52 4.97 16.42
N LEU A 270 -1.97 5.17 15.24
CA LEU A 270 -2.40 6.20 14.28
C LEU A 270 -2.46 7.63 14.86
N GLY A 271 -1.59 7.94 15.84
CA GLY A 271 -1.57 9.25 16.52
C GLY A 271 -2.60 9.39 17.64
N PHE A 272 -3.32 8.32 18.00
CA PHE A 272 -4.24 8.29 19.13
C PHE A 272 -3.66 7.44 20.26
N THR A 273 -3.85 7.89 21.50
CA THR A 273 -3.46 7.15 22.71
C THR A 273 -4.67 6.46 23.30
N TYR A 274 -4.57 5.19 23.64
CA TYR A 274 -5.64 4.47 24.33
C TYR A 274 -5.69 4.88 25.80
N TRP A 275 -6.90 5.08 26.29
CA TRP A 275 -7.16 5.37 27.70
C TRP A 275 -8.20 4.40 28.25
N LYS A 276 -7.84 3.60 29.27
CA LYS A 276 -8.76 2.73 30.02
C LYS A 276 -8.94 3.33 31.42
N SER A 277 -10.18 3.71 31.77
CA SER A 277 -10.50 4.17 33.11
C SER A 277 -10.24 3.06 34.15
N LYS A 278 -9.84 3.45 35.37
CA LYS A 278 -9.65 2.50 36.46
C LYS A 278 -10.97 2.01 37.07
N ASP A 279 -12.08 2.65 36.69
CA ASP A 279 -13.40 2.43 37.31
C ASP A 279 -14.32 1.53 36.47
N ASN A 280 -13.76 0.78 35.51
CA ASN A 280 -14.48 -0.24 34.73
C ASN A 280 -13.68 -1.53 34.68
#